data_a2a4c8a413d2b7781452f5170ea62bef
#
_entry.id   a2a4c8a413d2b7781452f5170ea62bef
#
_cell.length_a   1.000
_cell.length_b   1.000
_cell.length_c   1.000
_cell.angle_alpha   90.00
_cell.angle_beta   90.00
_cell.angle_gamma   90.00
#
_symmetry.space_group_name_H-M   'P 1'
#
loop_
_entity.id
_entity.type
_entity.pdbx_description
1 polymer ?
#
loop_
_entity_poly.entity_id
_entity_poly.type
_entity_poly.pdbx_seq_one_letter_code
_entity_poly.pdbx_strand_id
1 'polypeptide(L)'
;MATLRQAKATLRKEVKKRLAALTTEDKQQQSQIVLNKVLASGWFKDSHRVSLFLSMPDEIDTLPLLRAALNAGKQCFIPYYKGSDMSMVPLASMADYENLPVTKWNIKQPAEDDIRPDAINTGGLDVIFMPGLAFTKQGARLGRGKGYYDGYLTKCHNAGILPRTVALIFREQLVDFVPIGETDVLVQDVLCATEDDLKS
;
A
#
# COMPACT_ATOMS: atom_id res chain seq x y z
N MET A 1 -21.02 20.04 -15.51
CA MET A 1 -20.55 19.24 -14.35
C MET A 1 -19.23 18.58 -14.69
N ALA A 2 -18.27 18.50 -13.75
CA ALA A 2 -17.00 17.79 -13.97
C ALA A 2 -17.28 16.28 -14.06
N THR A 3 -16.60 15.57 -14.99
CA THR A 3 -16.69 14.12 -15.08
C THR A 3 -15.97 13.47 -13.89
N LEU A 4 -16.30 12.21 -13.57
CA LEU A 4 -15.61 11.43 -12.53
C LEU A 4 -14.07 11.45 -12.73
N ARG A 5 -13.62 11.32 -13.97
CA ARG A 5 -12.20 11.37 -14.33
C ARG A 5 -11.57 12.74 -14.02
N GLN A 6 -12.27 13.82 -14.30
CA GLN A 6 -11.80 15.18 -13.99
C GLN A 6 -11.75 15.42 -12.48
N ALA A 7 -12.78 15.00 -11.73
CA ALA A 7 -12.80 15.10 -10.28
C ALA A 7 -11.63 14.32 -9.64
N LYS A 8 -11.40 13.07 -10.08
CA LYS A 8 -10.23 12.28 -9.65
C LYS A 8 -8.90 12.95 -10.00
N ALA A 9 -8.77 13.57 -11.16
CA ALA A 9 -7.54 14.26 -11.58
C ALA A 9 -7.26 15.51 -10.72
N THR A 10 -8.29 16.30 -10.43
CA THR A 10 -8.20 17.48 -9.56
C THR A 10 -7.75 17.10 -8.16
N LEU A 11 -8.39 16.10 -7.55
CA LEU A 11 -8.04 15.64 -6.20
C LEU A 11 -6.60 15.09 -6.14
N ARG A 12 -6.15 14.36 -7.18
CA ARG A 12 -4.75 13.90 -7.25
C ARG A 12 -3.76 15.06 -7.23
N LYS A 13 -4.04 16.14 -7.96
CA LYS A 13 -3.18 17.34 -8.01
C LYS A 13 -3.13 18.04 -6.64
N GLU A 14 -4.29 18.17 -6.00
CA GLU A 14 -4.39 18.79 -4.68
C GLU A 14 -3.60 18.01 -3.62
N VAL A 15 -3.82 16.70 -3.51
CA VAL A 15 -3.13 15.88 -2.49
C VAL A 15 -1.64 15.80 -2.75
N LYS A 16 -1.20 15.70 -4.01
CA LYS A 16 0.23 15.78 -4.34
C LYS A 16 0.88 17.08 -3.85
N LYS A 17 0.16 18.22 -3.95
CA LYS A 17 0.66 19.49 -3.41
C LYS A 17 0.79 19.46 -1.88
N ARG A 18 -0.18 18.85 -1.16
CA ARG A 18 -0.12 18.67 0.30
C ARG A 18 1.08 17.80 0.69
N LEU A 19 1.28 16.67 0.01
CA LEU A 19 2.40 15.74 0.27
C LEU A 19 3.77 16.37 -0.02
N ALA A 20 3.86 17.21 -1.05
CA ALA A 20 5.10 17.93 -1.37
C ALA A 20 5.49 19.01 -0.34
N ALA A 21 4.55 19.43 0.50
CA ALA A 21 4.80 20.39 1.57
C ALA A 21 5.30 19.73 2.88
N LEU A 22 5.21 18.39 3.00
CA LEU A 22 5.73 17.67 4.15
C LEU A 22 7.26 17.67 4.15
N THR A 23 7.84 17.99 5.29
CA THR A 23 9.29 17.87 5.52
C THR A 23 9.72 16.40 5.62
N THR A 24 10.99 16.14 5.57
CA THR A 24 11.53 14.78 5.79
C THR A 24 11.21 14.31 7.20
N GLU A 25 11.32 15.20 8.18
CA GLU A 25 11.02 14.95 9.60
C GLU A 25 9.54 14.57 9.78
N ASP A 26 8.61 15.32 9.19
CA ASP A 26 7.17 15.00 9.23
C ASP A 26 6.89 13.59 8.69
N LYS A 27 7.49 13.24 7.55
CA LYS A 27 7.33 11.92 6.93
C LYS A 27 7.90 10.81 7.80
N GLN A 28 9.05 11.01 8.40
CA GLN A 28 9.68 10.03 9.31
C GLN A 28 8.85 9.83 10.57
N GLN A 29 8.41 10.92 11.21
CA GLN A 29 7.58 10.86 12.41
C GLN A 29 6.26 10.13 12.12
N GLN A 30 5.55 10.51 11.08
CA GLN A 30 4.28 9.87 10.71
C GLN A 30 4.47 8.39 10.33
N SER A 31 5.55 8.06 9.59
CA SER A 31 5.86 6.67 9.25
C SER A 31 6.13 5.81 10.49
N GLN A 32 6.85 6.34 11.48
CA GLN A 32 7.10 5.62 12.73
C GLN A 32 5.80 5.40 13.53
N ILE A 33 4.93 6.40 13.59
CA ILE A 33 3.62 6.28 14.27
C ILE A 33 2.76 5.20 13.61
N VAL A 34 2.67 5.23 12.28
CA VAL A 34 1.88 4.24 11.51
C VAL A 34 2.47 2.84 11.68
N LEU A 35 3.78 2.69 11.63
CA LEU A 35 4.48 1.42 11.92
C LEU A 35 4.08 0.87 13.29
N ASN A 36 4.16 1.70 14.33
CA ASN A 36 3.81 1.29 15.70
C ASN A 36 2.34 0.83 15.80
N LYS A 37 1.42 1.51 15.12
CA LYS A 37 0.00 1.12 15.06
C LYS A 37 -0.19 -0.24 14.40
N VAL A 38 0.52 -0.52 13.31
CA VAL A 38 0.48 -1.83 12.66
C VAL A 38 1.02 -2.92 13.59
N LEU A 39 2.20 -2.72 14.17
CA LEU A 39 2.86 -3.71 15.04
C LEU A 39 2.06 -3.99 16.33
N ALA A 40 1.30 -3.02 16.83
CA ALA A 40 0.44 -3.18 17.99
C ALA A 40 -0.85 -3.95 17.69
N SER A 41 -1.30 -3.98 16.41
CA SER A 41 -2.58 -4.57 16.03
C SER A 41 -2.60 -6.09 16.15
N GLY A 42 -3.71 -6.65 16.67
CA GLY A 42 -3.92 -8.10 16.75
C GLY A 42 -3.93 -8.76 15.37
N TRP A 43 -4.65 -8.17 14.42
CA TRP A 43 -4.75 -8.71 13.07
C TRP A 43 -3.40 -8.82 12.34
N PHE A 44 -2.42 -7.93 12.62
CA PHE A 44 -1.07 -8.07 12.07
C PHE A 44 -0.29 -9.19 12.79
N LYS A 45 -0.41 -9.29 14.11
CA LYS A 45 0.24 -10.34 14.89
C LYS A 45 -0.22 -11.73 14.43
N ASP A 46 -1.51 -11.90 14.20
CA ASP A 46 -2.14 -13.16 13.81
C ASP A 46 -1.94 -13.51 12.32
N SER A 47 -1.59 -12.54 11.48
CA SER A 47 -1.35 -12.78 10.05
C SER A 47 -0.04 -13.56 9.82
N HIS A 48 -0.03 -14.44 8.81
CA HIS A 48 1.13 -15.20 8.37
C HIS A 48 1.65 -14.74 7.01
N ARG A 49 0.76 -14.34 6.11
CA ARG A 49 1.05 -13.99 4.71
C ARG A 49 0.66 -12.53 4.46
N VAL A 50 1.65 -11.66 4.35
CA VAL A 50 1.42 -10.21 4.23
C VAL A 50 2.03 -9.65 2.96
N SER A 51 1.30 -8.79 2.27
CA SER A 51 1.83 -8.04 1.13
C SER A 51 2.05 -6.59 1.49
N LEU A 52 3.23 -6.07 1.17
CA LEU A 52 3.61 -4.68 1.42
C LEU A 52 4.00 -4.00 0.10
N PHE A 53 3.53 -2.78 -0.11
CA PHE A 53 4.08 -1.95 -1.18
C PHE A 53 5.49 -1.46 -0.79
N LEU A 54 6.37 -1.34 -1.77
CA LEU A 54 7.68 -0.72 -1.59
C LEU A 54 7.52 0.79 -1.82
N SER A 55 7.67 1.55 -0.74
CA SER A 55 7.28 2.95 -0.66
C SER A 55 8.04 3.86 -1.62
N MET A 56 7.30 4.76 -2.26
CA MET A 56 7.84 5.93 -2.98
C MET A 56 8.13 7.07 -1.97
N PRO A 57 8.92 8.10 -2.36
CA PRO A 57 9.26 9.21 -1.44
C PRO A 57 8.08 10.02 -0.90
N ASP A 58 6.90 9.90 -1.51
CA ASP A 58 5.65 10.54 -1.09
C ASP A 58 4.65 9.55 -0.45
N GLU A 59 5.15 8.43 0.07
CA GLU A 59 4.39 7.40 0.77
C GLU A 59 4.99 7.10 2.15
N ILE A 60 4.20 6.52 3.05
CA ILE A 60 4.68 5.99 4.34
C ILE A 60 5.82 5.01 4.08
N ASP A 61 6.93 5.16 4.79
CA ASP A 61 8.06 4.23 4.69
C ASP A 61 7.68 2.85 5.23
N THR A 62 7.58 1.88 4.32
CA THR A 62 7.22 0.49 4.62
C THR A 62 8.42 -0.42 4.84
N LEU A 63 9.65 0.05 4.64
CA LEU A 63 10.84 -0.77 4.81
C LEU A 63 11.03 -1.27 6.25
N PRO A 64 10.82 -0.44 7.30
CA PRO A 64 10.87 -0.93 8.69
C PRO A 64 9.78 -1.98 8.98
N LEU A 65 8.59 -1.84 8.39
CA LEU A 65 7.51 -2.82 8.54
C LEU A 65 7.86 -4.14 7.84
N LEU A 66 8.44 -4.09 6.64
CA LEU A 66 8.93 -5.27 5.92
C LEU A 66 9.96 -6.03 6.76
N ARG A 67 10.94 -5.32 7.33
CA ARG A 67 11.96 -5.89 8.20
C ARG A 67 11.34 -6.54 9.44
N ALA A 68 10.39 -5.88 10.08
CA ALA A 68 9.70 -6.41 11.25
C ALA A 68 8.88 -7.66 10.91
N ALA A 69 8.17 -7.67 9.76
CA ALA A 69 7.41 -8.82 9.29
C ALA A 69 8.30 -10.05 9.02
N LEU A 70 9.41 -9.86 8.31
CA LEU A 70 10.39 -10.92 8.05
C LEU A 70 11.02 -11.45 9.33
N ASN A 71 11.40 -10.59 10.27
CA ASN A 71 11.95 -10.98 11.57
C ASN A 71 10.93 -11.76 12.43
N ALA A 72 9.64 -11.48 12.26
CA ALA A 72 8.57 -12.23 12.91
C ALA A 72 8.23 -13.57 12.21
N GLY A 73 8.98 -13.96 11.19
CA GLY A 73 8.78 -15.21 10.45
C GLY A 73 7.57 -15.18 9.50
N LYS A 74 7.04 -14.02 9.18
CA LYS A 74 5.92 -13.91 8.23
C LYS A 74 6.41 -14.13 6.80
N GLN A 75 5.56 -14.73 5.97
CA GLN A 75 5.77 -14.76 4.52
C GLN A 75 5.41 -13.39 3.94
N CYS A 76 6.42 -12.70 3.42
CA CYS A 76 6.26 -11.38 2.84
C CYS A 76 6.13 -11.44 1.32
N PHE A 77 5.24 -10.61 0.78
CA PHE A 77 4.98 -10.48 -0.64
C PHE A 77 5.08 -9.00 -1.03
N ILE A 78 5.53 -8.75 -2.25
CA ILE A 78 5.65 -7.40 -2.81
C ILE A 78 4.93 -7.33 -4.17
N PRO A 79 4.43 -6.16 -4.58
CA PRO A 79 3.84 -6.00 -5.89
C PRO A 79 4.89 -6.14 -6.99
N TYR A 80 4.55 -6.93 -8.01
CA TYR A 80 5.28 -7.06 -9.27
C TYR A 80 4.40 -6.54 -10.40
N TYR A 81 4.85 -5.52 -11.09
CA TYR A 81 4.11 -4.86 -12.16
C TYR A 81 4.61 -5.33 -13.52
N LYS A 82 3.69 -5.83 -14.37
CA LYS A 82 3.99 -6.23 -15.74
C LYS A 82 2.91 -5.69 -16.68
N GLY A 83 3.26 -4.68 -17.48
CA GLY A 83 2.30 -4.00 -18.37
C GLY A 83 1.16 -3.34 -17.59
N SER A 84 -0.06 -3.78 -17.84
CA SER A 84 -1.28 -3.33 -17.14
C SER A 84 -1.66 -4.21 -15.95
N ASP A 85 -0.91 -5.27 -15.70
CA ASP A 85 -1.18 -6.27 -14.67
C ASP A 85 -0.29 -6.12 -13.43
N MET A 86 -0.73 -6.68 -12.32
CA MET A 86 0.00 -6.75 -11.07
C MET A 86 -0.19 -8.12 -10.43
N SER A 87 0.90 -8.65 -9.89
CA SER A 87 0.95 -9.85 -9.04
C SER A 87 1.54 -9.50 -7.69
N MET A 88 1.26 -10.29 -6.66
CA MET A 88 1.96 -10.22 -5.37
C MET A 88 2.91 -11.41 -5.28
N VAL A 89 4.20 -11.14 -5.35
CA VAL A 89 5.24 -12.18 -5.43
C VAL A 89 6.04 -12.27 -4.14
N PRO A 90 6.52 -13.48 -3.75
CA PRO A 90 7.22 -13.66 -2.49
C PRO A 90 8.55 -12.89 -2.47
N LEU A 91 8.87 -12.37 -1.28
CA LEU A 91 10.16 -11.79 -0.92
C LEU A 91 10.73 -12.58 0.26
N ALA A 92 11.84 -13.28 0.01
CA ALA A 92 12.34 -14.28 0.93
C ALA A 92 13.08 -13.70 2.17
N SER A 93 13.74 -12.53 2.01
CA SER A 93 14.57 -11.93 3.06
C SER A 93 14.91 -10.48 2.75
N MET A 94 15.56 -9.79 3.70
CA MET A 94 16.13 -8.46 3.44
C MET A 94 17.27 -8.52 2.42
N ALA A 95 18.08 -9.59 2.38
CA ALA A 95 19.10 -9.76 1.35
C ALA A 95 18.47 -9.91 -0.05
N ASP A 96 17.35 -10.63 -0.16
CA ASP A 96 16.56 -10.71 -1.39
C ASP A 96 16.07 -9.31 -1.81
N TYR A 97 15.51 -8.53 -0.88
CA TYR A 97 15.12 -7.14 -1.13
C TYR A 97 16.28 -6.27 -1.61
N GLU A 98 17.45 -6.37 -1.00
CA GLU A 98 18.62 -5.56 -1.35
C GLU A 98 19.10 -5.85 -2.76
N ASN A 99 19.01 -7.10 -3.21
CA ASN A 99 19.42 -7.58 -4.53
C ASN A 99 18.38 -7.31 -5.64
N LEU A 100 17.16 -6.88 -5.33
CA LEU A 100 16.16 -6.57 -6.34
C LEU A 100 16.64 -5.41 -7.24
N PRO A 101 16.50 -5.52 -8.56
CA PRO A 101 16.77 -4.43 -9.48
C PRO A 101 15.78 -3.28 -9.28
N VAL A 102 16.25 -2.07 -9.60
CA VAL A 102 15.43 -0.86 -9.53
C VAL A 102 14.83 -0.57 -10.90
N THR A 103 13.52 -0.40 -10.96
CA THR A 103 12.80 -0.04 -12.17
C THR A 103 13.02 1.42 -12.55
N LYS A 104 12.61 1.80 -13.77
CA LYS A 104 12.60 3.21 -14.22
C LYS A 104 11.76 4.16 -13.36
N TRP A 105 10.89 3.64 -12.51
CA TRP A 105 10.09 4.42 -11.55
C TRP A 105 10.73 4.51 -10.17
N ASN A 106 12.00 4.10 -10.06
CA ASN A 106 12.75 4.05 -8.80
C ASN A 106 12.10 3.16 -7.72
N ILE A 107 11.45 2.08 -8.16
CA ILE A 107 10.85 1.05 -7.29
C ILE A 107 11.60 -0.26 -7.53
N LYS A 108 11.94 -0.97 -6.47
CA LYS A 108 12.51 -2.31 -6.56
C LYS A 108 11.42 -3.33 -6.91
N GLN A 109 11.70 -4.24 -7.83
CA GLN A 109 10.89 -5.43 -8.10
C GLN A 109 11.78 -6.51 -8.72
N PRO A 110 11.38 -7.80 -8.70
CA PRO A 110 12.10 -8.87 -9.40
C PRO A 110 12.33 -8.56 -10.89
N ALA A 111 13.42 -9.06 -11.46
CA ALA A 111 13.68 -9.00 -12.89
C ALA A 111 12.65 -9.83 -13.67
N GLU A 112 12.52 -9.63 -14.98
CA GLU A 112 11.52 -10.34 -15.80
C GLU A 112 11.79 -11.85 -15.89
N ASP A 113 13.04 -12.27 -15.74
CA ASP A 113 13.52 -13.67 -15.73
C ASP A 113 13.51 -14.29 -14.32
N ASP A 114 13.34 -13.50 -13.26
CA ASP A 114 13.12 -13.97 -11.88
C ASP A 114 11.64 -14.35 -11.69
N ILE A 115 11.31 -15.57 -12.08
CA ILE A 115 9.91 -16.06 -12.06
C ILE A 115 9.53 -16.45 -10.64
N ARG A 116 8.63 -15.66 -10.06
CA ARG A 116 8.06 -15.92 -8.72
C ARG A 116 6.55 -16.16 -8.82
N PRO A 117 6.00 -17.13 -8.07
CA PRO A 117 4.57 -17.41 -8.13
C PRO A 117 3.75 -16.27 -7.49
N ASP A 118 2.56 -16.00 -8.06
CA ASP A 118 1.61 -15.09 -7.42
C ASP A 118 1.06 -15.69 -6.12
N ALA A 119 0.87 -14.86 -5.10
CA ALA A 119 0.31 -15.25 -3.81
C ALA A 119 -1.08 -15.91 -3.96
N ILE A 120 -1.89 -15.49 -4.94
CA ILE A 120 -3.20 -16.10 -5.22
C ILE A 120 -3.06 -17.60 -5.50
N ASN A 121 -1.99 -17.99 -6.21
CA ASN A 121 -1.74 -19.39 -6.61
C ASN A 121 -1.06 -20.24 -5.52
N THR A 122 -0.67 -19.62 -4.40
CA THR A 122 0.09 -20.28 -3.34
C THR A 122 -0.54 -20.19 -1.95
N GLY A 123 -1.87 -19.97 -1.90
CA GLY A 123 -2.64 -19.94 -0.65
C GLY A 123 -3.16 -18.55 -0.25
N GLY A 124 -3.01 -17.53 -1.10
CA GLY A 124 -3.56 -16.20 -0.88
C GLY A 124 -2.74 -15.34 0.08
N LEU A 125 -3.36 -14.31 0.60
CA LEU A 125 -2.79 -13.35 1.54
C LEU A 125 -3.77 -13.12 2.70
N ASP A 126 -3.25 -12.94 3.91
CA ASP A 126 -4.04 -12.55 5.07
C ASP A 126 -4.25 -11.03 5.10
N VAL A 127 -3.20 -10.28 4.76
CA VAL A 127 -3.22 -8.81 4.77
C VAL A 127 -2.55 -8.26 3.51
N ILE A 128 -3.18 -7.25 2.91
CA ILE A 128 -2.59 -6.42 1.84
C ILE A 128 -2.49 -4.99 2.34
N PHE A 129 -1.27 -4.49 2.48
CA PHE A 129 -1.02 -3.07 2.70
C PHE A 129 -1.10 -2.32 1.38
N MET A 130 -1.92 -1.26 1.36
CA MET A 130 -2.29 -0.56 0.12
C MET A 130 -1.79 0.88 0.10
N PRO A 131 -1.10 1.31 -0.96
CA PRO A 131 -0.76 2.71 -1.19
C PRO A 131 -1.91 3.43 -1.89
N GLY A 132 -1.83 4.75 -1.89
CA GLY A 132 -2.72 5.60 -2.67
C GLY A 132 -2.39 7.07 -2.49
N LEU A 133 -3.15 7.96 -3.11
CA LEU A 133 -2.98 9.40 -2.99
C LEU A 133 -3.96 10.04 -2.00
N ALA A 134 -5.22 9.63 -1.99
CA ALA A 134 -6.21 10.14 -1.06
C ALA A 134 -7.10 9.02 -0.52
N PHE A 135 -7.56 9.19 0.71
CA PHE A 135 -8.41 8.21 1.39
C PHE A 135 -9.47 8.92 2.22
N THR A 136 -10.64 8.30 2.37
CA THR A 136 -11.60 8.67 3.41
C THR A 136 -11.50 7.74 4.61
N LYS A 137 -12.01 8.16 5.74
CA LYS A 137 -12.12 7.29 6.94
C LYS A 137 -12.99 6.04 6.67
N GLN A 138 -13.88 6.10 5.68
CA GLN A 138 -14.76 4.99 5.28
C GLN A 138 -14.10 4.05 4.25
N GLY A 139 -12.82 4.26 3.94
CA GLY A 139 -12.05 3.37 3.07
C GLY A 139 -12.13 3.67 1.57
N ALA A 140 -12.81 4.75 1.14
CA ALA A 140 -12.73 5.15 -0.26
C ALA A 140 -11.29 5.58 -0.58
N ARG A 141 -10.74 5.08 -1.71
CA ARG A 141 -9.35 5.23 -2.08
C ARG A 141 -9.19 5.84 -3.46
N LEU A 142 -8.32 6.83 -3.57
CA LEU A 142 -7.84 7.38 -4.85
C LEU A 142 -6.41 6.90 -5.12
N GLY A 143 -6.26 5.95 -6.03
CA GLY A 143 -4.94 5.51 -6.49
C GLY A 143 -4.29 6.47 -7.50
N ARG A 144 -3.08 6.13 -7.95
CA ARG A 144 -2.32 6.91 -8.93
C ARG A 144 -2.87 6.85 -10.37
N GLY A 145 -3.92 6.04 -10.63
CA GLY A 145 -4.68 6.03 -11.89
C GLY A 145 -4.44 4.82 -12.78
N LYS A 146 -3.69 3.82 -12.35
CA LYS A 146 -3.45 2.59 -13.13
C LYS A 146 -4.41 1.42 -12.79
N GLY A 147 -5.13 1.49 -11.66
CA GLY A 147 -6.09 0.45 -11.24
C GLY A 147 -5.46 -0.88 -10.79
N TYR A 148 -4.15 -0.93 -10.58
CA TYR A 148 -3.45 -2.18 -10.23
C TYR A 148 -4.04 -2.89 -9.01
N TYR A 149 -4.24 -2.17 -7.91
CA TYR A 149 -4.75 -2.76 -6.67
C TYR A 149 -6.22 -3.16 -6.79
N ASP A 150 -7.06 -2.35 -7.46
CA ASP A 150 -8.46 -2.69 -7.70
C ASP A 150 -8.57 -3.97 -8.55
N GLY A 151 -7.76 -4.07 -9.61
CA GLY A 151 -7.66 -5.27 -10.44
C GLY A 151 -7.17 -6.51 -9.64
N TYR A 152 -6.15 -6.34 -8.78
CA TYR A 152 -5.65 -7.44 -7.96
C TYR A 152 -6.67 -7.92 -6.92
N LEU A 153 -7.36 -7.00 -6.26
CA LEU A 153 -8.43 -7.37 -5.31
C LEU A 153 -9.60 -8.07 -6.00
N THR A 154 -9.92 -7.66 -7.23
CA THR A 154 -10.91 -8.39 -8.05
C THR A 154 -10.46 -9.82 -8.35
N LYS A 155 -9.17 -10.04 -8.68
CA LYS A 155 -8.62 -11.38 -8.86
C LYS A 155 -8.69 -12.21 -7.57
N CYS A 156 -8.33 -11.62 -6.41
CA CYS A 156 -8.46 -12.29 -5.12
C CYS A 156 -9.90 -12.73 -4.87
N HIS A 157 -10.85 -11.83 -5.04
CA HIS A 157 -12.28 -12.11 -4.85
C HIS A 157 -12.76 -13.25 -5.75
N ASN A 158 -12.40 -13.24 -7.04
CA ASN A 158 -12.76 -14.28 -7.99
C ASN A 158 -12.14 -15.65 -7.65
N ALA A 159 -11.01 -15.66 -6.94
CA ALA A 159 -10.35 -16.86 -6.43
C ALA A 159 -10.88 -17.29 -5.04
N GLY A 160 -11.88 -16.61 -4.48
CA GLY A 160 -12.40 -16.87 -3.13
C GLY A 160 -11.47 -16.44 -2.00
N ILE A 161 -10.50 -15.57 -2.28
CA ILE A 161 -9.51 -15.04 -1.34
C ILE A 161 -9.96 -13.64 -0.89
N LEU A 162 -10.12 -13.45 0.41
CA LEU A 162 -10.62 -12.20 1.00
C LEU A 162 -9.59 -11.65 2.00
N PRO A 163 -8.48 -11.08 1.53
CA PRO A 163 -7.46 -10.52 2.42
C PRO A 163 -7.98 -9.27 3.13
N ARG A 164 -7.51 -9.06 4.37
CA ARG A 164 -7.70 -7.75 5.02
C ARG A 164 -6.93 -6.69 4.24
N THR A 165 -7.59 -5.59 3.90
CA THR A 165 -6.97 -4.47 3.19
C THR A 165 -6.72 -3.31 4.16
N VAL A 166 -5.48 -2.84 4.23
CA VAL A 166 -5.06 -1.79 5.16
C VAL A 166 -4.28 -0.72 4.41
N ALA A 167 -4.77 0.49 4.39
CA ALA A 167 -4.04 1.63 3.85
C ALA A 167 -3.10 2.22 4.90
N LEU A 168 -1.86 2.47 4.52
CA LEU A 168 -0.86 3.19 5.32
C LEU A 168 -0.64 4.55 4.67
N ILE A 169 -1.00 5.62 5.37
CA ILE A 169 -1.06 6.96 4.78
C ILE A 169 -0.50 8.04 5.69
N PHE A 170 -0.02 9.12 5.09
CA PHE A 170 0.18 10.37 5.79
C PHE A 170 -1.17 11.02 6.10
N ARG A 171 -1.28 11.76 7.20
CA ARG A 171 -2.49 12.48 7.59
C ARG A 171 -3.02 13.40 6.48
N GLU A 172 -2.14 14.00 5.71
CA GLU A 172 -2.42 14.90 4.59
C GLU A 172 -3.14 14.23 3.42
N GLN A 173 -3.14 12.89 3.38
CA GLN A 173 -3.87 12.08 2.40
C GLN A 173 -5.32 11.78 2.82
N LEU A 174 -5.66 12.05 4.09
CA LEU A 174 -7.03 11.88 4.58
C LEU A 174 -7.90 13.05 4.10
N VAL A 175 -9.02 12.72 3.44
CA VAL A 175 -9.97 13.68 2.88
C VAL A 175 -11.40 13.26 3.24
N ASP A 176 -12.34 14.20 3.21
CA ASP A 176 -13.75 13.91 3.51
C ASP A 176 -14.44 13.13 2.39
N PHE A 177 -14.00 13.34 1.14
CA PHE A 177 -14.63 12.72 -0.02
C PHE A 177 -13.61 12.31 -1.07
N VAL A 178 -13.75 11.09 -1.58
CA VAL A 178 -13.04 10.57 -2.76
C VAL A 178 -14.09 10.19 -3.81
N PRO A 179 -14.01 10.72 -5.04
CA PRO A 179 -14.89 10.27 -6.12
C PRO A 179 -14.61 8.80 -6.45
N ILE A 180 -15.59 7.92 -6.27
CA ILE A 180 -15.50 6.50 -6.57
C ILE A 180 -16.38 6.12 -7.76
N GLY A 181 -15.97 5.11 -8.53
CA GLY A 181 -16.73 4.48 -9.59
C GLY A 181 -17.01 3.01 -9.25
N GLU A 182 -17.70 2.32 -10.14
CA GLU A 182 -18.16 0.94 -9.94
C GLU A 182 -17.03 -0.09 -9.73
N THR A 183 -15.84 0.19 -10.25
CA THR A 183 -14.67 -0.69 -10.16
C THR A 183 -13.73 -0.39 -9.00
N ASP A 184 -13.97 0.70 -8.27
CA ASP A 184 -13.12 1.07 -7.13
C ASP A 184 -13.48 0.22 -5.91
N VAL A 185 -12.48 -0.40 -5.28
CA VAL A 185 -12.67 -1.24 -4.10
C VAL A 185 -12.35 -0.44 -2.83
N LEU A 186 -13.24 -0.52 -1.84
CA LEU A 186 -13.03 0.11 -0.54
C LEU A 186 -11.94 -0.63 0.26
N VAL A 187 -11.13 0.12 0.97
CA VAL A 187 -10.15 -0.41 1.92
C VAL A 187 -10.81 -0.57 3.29
N GLN A 188 -10.56 -1.68 3.98
CA GLN A 188 -11.19 -1.98 5.27
C GLN A 188 -10.68 -1.08 6.39
N ASP A 189 -9.37 -0.83 6.43
CA ASP A 189 -8.73 0.01 7.44
C ASP A 189 -7.86 1.09 6.81
N VAL A 190 -7.90 2.28 7.40
CA VAL A 190 -7.04 3.41 7.00
C VAL A 190 -6.26 3.88 8.23
N LEU A 191 -4.95 3.67 8.22
CA LEU A 191 -4.05 4.02 9.32
C LEU A 191 -3.23 5.26 8.97
N CYS A 192 -3.34 6.28 9.80
CA CYS A 192 -2.53 7.50 9.76
C CYS A 192 -2.16 7.95 11.17
N ALA A 193 -1.24 8.90 11.26
CA ALA A 193 -0.99 9.64 12.49
C ALA A 193 -2.21 10.53 12.81
N THR A 194 -2.61 10.59 14.07
CA THR A 194 -3.61 11.54 14.58
C THR A 194 -2.93 12.80 15.11
N GLU A 195 -3.70 13.83 15.41
CA GLU A 195 -3.14 15.04 16.05
C GLU A 195 -2.53 14.75 17.42
N ASP A 196 -3.13 13.83 18.17
CA ASP A 196 -2.65 13.45 19.50
C ASP A 196 -1.35 12.64 19.42
N ASP A 197 -1.22 11.76 18.42
CA ASP A 197 0.03 11.04 18.18
C ASP A 197 1.21 11.97 17.85
N LEU A 198 0.95 13.11 17.22
CA LEU A 198 2.00 14.07 16.81
C LEU A 198 2.42 15.04 17.92
N LYS A 199 1.66 15.12 19.03
CA LYS A 199 1.95 15.95 20.20
C LYS A 199 2.71 15.20 21.30
N SER A 200 2.80 13.87 21.17
CA SER A 200 3.47 12.96 22.11
C SER A 200 4.94 12.82 21.80
#